data_79684d64eae3e0c60da30ee31ce8b543
#
_entry.id   79684d64eae3e0c60da30ee31ce8b543
#
_cell.length_a   1.000
_cell.length_b   1.000
_cell.length_c   1.000
_cell.angle_alpha   90.00
_cell.angle_beta   90.00
_cell.angle_gamma   90.00
#
_symmetry.space_group_name_H-M   'P 1'
#
loop_
_entity.id
_entity.type
_entity.pdbx_description
1 polymer ?
#
loop_
_entity_poly.entity_id
_entity_poly.type
_entity_poly.pdbx_seq_one_letter_code
_entity_poly.pdbx_strand_id
1 'polypeptide(L)'
;MIMRIRKITLPVYFSIAILYLETVFHIYEFRSLSGSFFFVAMFSVMGGVLIGALIGKMKERAAYIVTIVVTAVLCLFFCAEIVYKSVFQKFLALFSMLGVAGQAFDFMDVIGKNILLTIGGLVLLWLPMIFLIIGKRKNVIVFRPYSWKESLKRIALAAEMYLAAILILGCMSQDPYSLNDIYYHNVSTDLTVEQFGVLTTLQTAVADDADKKNDKKDADGKDSGIDTSPNTMDIDFAGILAASPNDSVTQLTQYFQA
;
A
#
# COMPACT_ATOMS: atom_id res chain seq x y z
N MET A 1 -6.81 30.68 31.60
CA MET A 1 -5.57 30.10 31.06
C MET A 1 -5.83 29.74 29.59
N ILE A 2 -5.49 30.63 28.63
CA ILE A 2 -5.74 30.42 27.20
C ILE A 2 -4.68 29.44 26.71
N MET A 3 -5.06 28.20 26.52
CA MET A 3 -4.22 27.17 25.92
C MET A 3 -3.80 27.63 24.51
N ARG A 4 -2.55 28.04 24.34
CA ARG A 4 -1.98 28.42 23.04
C ARG A 4 -1.94 27.17 22.16
N ILE A 5 -3.01 26.95 21.38
CA ILE A 5 -3.11 25.81 20.47
C ILE A 5 -1.90 25.87 19.52
N ARG A 6 -1.05 24.86 19.59
CA ARG A 6 0.14 24.76 18.73
C ARG A 6 -0.32 24.59 17.30
N LYS A 7 0.08 25.50 16.44
CA LYS A 7 -0.30 25.44 15.01
C LYS A 7 0.34 24.24 14.33
N ILE A 8 -0.47 23.43 13.67
CA ILE A 8 -0.05 22.21 12.96
C ILE A 8 0.33 22.59 11.52
N THR A 9 1.50 22.20 11.08
CA THR A 9 1.96 22.38 9.70
C THR A 9 1.52 21.22 8.82
N LEU A 10 1.50 21.39 7.49
CA LEU A 10 1.05 20.36 6.55
C LEU A 10 1.83 19.03 6.68
N PRO A 11 3.17 18.99 6.79
CA PRO A 11 3.88 17.74 7.01
C PRO A 11 3.45 17.01 8.28
N VAL A 12 3.27 17.73 9.38
CA VAL A 12 2.80 17.15 10.64
C VAL A 12 1.37 16.62 10.51
N TYR A 13 0.49 17.36 9.82
CA TYR A 13 -0.87 16.91 9.55
C TYR A 13 -0.87 15.59 8.77
N PHE A 14 -0.16 15.52 7.63
CA PHE A 14 -0.13 14.32 6.81
C PHE A 14 0.54 13.14 7.54
N SER A 15 1.61 13.38 8.29
CA SER A 15 2.24 12.33 9.10
C SER A 15 1.27 11.72 10.12
N ILE A 16 0.52 12.56 10.82
CA ILE A 16 -0.51 12.10 11.78
C ILE A 16 -1.67 11.42 11.05
N ALA A 17 -2.12 11.98 9.93
CA ALA A 17 -3.25 11.43 9.17
C ALA A 17 -2.94 10.05 8.60
N ILE A 18 -1.77 9.87 7.97
CA ILE A 18 -1.34 8.59 7.40
C ILE A 18 -1.10 7.56 8.51
N LEU A 19 -0.38 7.93 9.56
CA LEU A 19 -0.14 7.04 10.71
C LEU A 19 -1.47 6.62 11.37
N TYR A 20 -2.44 7.53 11.46
CA TYR A 20 -3.78 7.23 11.96
C TYR A 20 -4.50 6.22 11.06
N LEU A 21 -4.49 6.43 9.74
CA LEU A 21 -5.13 5.53 8.78
C LEU A 21 -4.52 4.13 8.84
N GLU A 22 -3.18 4.02 8.84
CA GLU A 22 -2.46 2.75 9.00
C GLU A 22 -2.77 2.08 10.34
N THR A 23 -2.83 2.84 11.43
CA THR A 23 -3.14 2.31 12.76
C THR A 23 -4.56 1.74 12.83
N VAL A 24 -5.55 2.49 12.33
CA VAL A 24 -6.95 2.04 12.30
C VAL A 24 -7.08 0.80 11.42
N PHE A 25 -6.42 0.79 10.26
CA PHE A 25 -6.42 -0.33 9.36
C PHE A 25 -5.81 -1.58 10.01
N HIS A 26 -4.63 -1.48 10.64
CA HIS A 26 -3.97 -2.59 11.32
C HIS A 26 -4.80 -3.16 12.47
N ILE A 27 -5.38 -2.30 13.30
CA ILE A 27 -6.25 -2.74 14.42
C ILE A 27 -7.50 -3.44 13.87
N TYR A 28 -8.07 -2.92 12.78
CA TYR A 28 -9.26 -3.50 12.18
C TYR A 28 -8.99 -4.88 11.58
N GLU A 29 -7.91 -5.01 10.80
CA GLU A 29 -7.62 -6.19 9.99
C GLU A 29 -6.87 -7.27 10.76
N PHE A 30 -5.82 -6.89 11.49
CA PHE A 30 -4.94 -7.84 12.21
C PHE A 30 -5.27 -7.95 13.70
N ARG A 31 -6.13 -7.06 14.24
CA ARG A 31 -6.51 -7.01 15.66
C ARG A 31 -5.34 -6.89 16.64
N SER A 32 -4.16 -6.63 16.16
CA SER A 32 -2.94 -6.46 16.94
C SER A 32 -1.99 -5.49 16.25
N LEU A 33 -1.10 -4.88 17.04
CA LEU A 33 0.04 -4.14 16.53
C LEU A 33 1.28 -5.00 16.81
N SER A 34 1.90 -5.52 15.76
CA SER A 34 3.12 -6.31 15.86
C SER A 34 4.34 -5.41 16.16
N GLY A 35 5.47 -6.02 16.56
CA GLY A 35 6.72 -5.27 16.75
C GLY A 35 7.22 -4.56 15.48
N SER A 36 6.87 -5.07 14.31
CA SER A 36 7.14 -4.47 13.00
C SER A 36 6.32 -3.20 12.71
N PHE A 37 5.27 -2.92 13.48
CA PHE A 37 4.51 -1.67 13.36
C PHE A 37 5.39 -0.41 13.49
N PHE A 38 6.58 -0.56 14.07
CA PHE A 38 7.60 0.50 14.05
C PHE A 38 7.95 0.94 12.62
N PHE A 39 8.10 0.00 11.68
CA PHE A 39 8.37 0.32 10.27
C PHE A 39 7.17 0.98 9.62
N VAL A 40 5.95 0.49 9.88
CA VAL A 40 4.70 1.13 9.42
C VAL A 40 4.65 2.59 9.87
N ALA A 41 4.93 2.86 11.15
CA ALA A 41 4.94 4.22 11.69
C ALA A 41 6.04 5.08 11.04
N MET A 42 7.22 4.53 10.84
CA MET A 42 8.35 5.25 10.24
C MET A 42 8.07 5.64 8.78
N PHE A 43 7.59 4.70 7.96
CA PHE A 43 7.22 4.98 6.57
C PHE A 43 6.00 5.91 6.45
N SER A 44 5.02 5.80 7.35
CA SER A 44 3.86 6.70 7.42
C SER A 44 4.28 8.14 7.70
N VAL A 45 5.18 8.35 8.67
CA VAL A 45 5.69 9.68 9.00
C VAL A 45 6.50 10.25 7.85
N MET A 46 7.38 9.46 7.24
CA MET A 46 8.18 9.85 6.09
C MET A 46 7.27 10.26 4.90
N GLY A 47 6.31 9.42 4.53
CA GLY A 47 5.35 9.73 3.46
C GLY A 47 4.57 11.01 3.75
N GLY A 48 4.14 11.20 4.99
CA GLY A 48 3.44 12.41 5.43
C GLY A 48 4.31 13.67 5.35
N VAL A 49 5.58 13.59 5.75
CA VAL A 49 6.53 14.69 5.60
C VAL A 49 6.74 15.04 4.13
N LEU A 50 6.91 14.03 3.26
CA LEU A 50 7.12 14.21 1.83
C LEU A 50 5.91 14.89 1.16
N ILE A 51 4.70 14.34 1.35
CA ILE A 51 3.45 14.90 0.80
C ILE A 51 3.24 16.33 1.30
N GLY A 52 3.39 16.55 2.61
CA GLY A 52 3.21 17.87 3.20
C GLY A 52 4.26 18.90 2.76
N ALA A 53 5.50 18.47 2.48
CA ALA A 53 6.55 19.33 1.94
C ALA A 53 6.27 19.74 0.48
N LEU A 54 5.72 18.85 -0.33
CA LEU A 54 5.35 19.12 -1.73
C LEU A 54 4.15 20.08 -1.80
N ILE A 55 3.07 19.78 -1.08
CA ILE A 55 1.86 20.61 -1.06
C ILE A 55 2.13 21.99 -0.43
N GLY A 56 2.99 22.04 0.58
CA GLY A 56 3.34 23.28 1.26
C GLY A 56 4.06 24.33 0.40
N LYS A 57 4.50 23.99 -0.83
CA LYS A 57 5.03 24.96 -1.81
C LYS A 57 3.94 25.74 -2.52
N MET A 58 2.69 25.27 -2.48
CA MET A 58 1.58 25.87 -3.19
C MET A 58 1.04 27.11 -2.44
N LYS A 59 0.34 27.98 -3.18
CA LYS A 59 -0.42 29.11 -2.58
C LYS A 59 -1.48 28.54 -1.61
N GLU A 60 -1.81 29.30 -0.55
CA GLU A 60 -2.69 28.85 0.54
C GLU A 60 -4.00 28.19 0.05
N ARG A 61 -4.71 28.81 -0.91
CA ARG A 61 -5.97 28.28 -1.45
C ARG A 61 -5.75 26.95 -2.19
N ALA A 62 -4.72 26.87 -3.05
CA ALA A 62 -4.40 25.68 -3.78
C ALA A 62 -3.92 24.56 -2.84
N ALA A 63 -3.07 24.88 -1.87
CA ALA A 63 -2.63 23.94 -0.84
C ALA A 63 -3.79 23.33 -0.06
N TYR A 64 -4.79 24.15 0.31
CA TYR A 64 -5.97 23.64 1.00
C TYR A 64 -6.80 22.69 0.14
N ILE A 65 -7.09 23.06 -1.12
CA ILE A 65 -7.86 22.21 -2.05
C ILE A 65 -7.12 20.89 -2.28
N VAL A 66 -5.82 20.94 -2.59
CA VAL A 66 -5.00 19.74 -2.82
C VAL A 66 -4.93 18.87 -1.56
N THR A 67 -4.83 19.47 -0.37
CA THR A 67 -4.85 18.72 0.90
C THR A 67 -6.17 17.98 1.08
N ILE A 68 -7.32 18.62 0.77
CA ILE A 68 -8.63 17.94 0.82
C ILE A 68 -8.65 16.75 -0.14
N VAL A 69 -8.25 16.97 -1.39
CA VAL A 69 -8.26 15.92 -2.43
C VAL A 69 -7.36 14.75 -2.04
N VAL A 70 -6.12 15.03 -1.63
CA VAL A 70 -5.16 13.99 -1.24
C VAL A 70 -5.67 13.24 0.00
N THR A 71 -6.19 13.94 1.01
CA THR A 71 -6.75 13.28 2.19
C THR A 71 -7.96 12.41 1.83
N ALA A 72 -8.86 12.91 0.95
CA ALA A 72 -10.01 12.13 0.49
C ALA A 72 -9.58 10.87 -0.27
N VAL A 73 -8.59 10.99 -1.16
CA VAL A 73 -8.03 9.85 -1.91
C VAL A 73 -7.43 8.82 -0.96
N LEU A 74 -6.66 9.25 0.03
CA LEU A 74 -6.11 8.35 1.05
C LEU A 74 -7.22 7.63 1.82
N CYS A 75 -8.23 8.36 2.33
CA CYS A 75 -9.35 7.75 3.04
C CYS A 75 -10.09 6.73 2.16
N LEU A 76 -10.37 7.07 0.90
CA LEU A 76 -11.02 6.17 -0.05
C LEU A 76 -10.17 4.92 -0.35
N PHE A 77 -8.85 5.09 -0.48
CA PHE A 77 -7.93 3.99 -0.72
C PHE A 77 -7.95 2.99 0.44
N PHE A 78 -7.83 3.45 1.69
CA PHE A 78 -7.94 2.57 2.85
C PHE A 78 -9.33 1.94 3.01
N CYS A 79 -10.40 2.65 2.67
CA CYS A 79 -11.75 2.09 2.62
C CYS A 79 -11.85 0.97 1.57
N ALA A 80 -11.29 1.17 0.39
CA ALA A 80 -11.27 0.17 -0.67
C ALA A 80 -10.50 -1.08 -0.26
N GLU A 81 -9.36 -0.94 0.43
CA GLU A 81 -8.58 -2.06 0.96
C GLU A 81 -9.38 -2.91 1.96
N ILE A 82 -10.05 -2.29 2.93
CA ILE A 82 -10.88 -3.01 3.90
C ILE A 82 -12.01 -3.77 3.19
N VAL A 83 -12.72 -3.11 2.28
CA VAL A 83 -13.84 -3.74 1.55
C VAL A 83 -13.31 -4.87 0.65
N TYR A 84 -12.22 -4.65 -0.07
CA TYR A 84 -11.63 -5.64 -0.94
C TYR A 84 -11.16 -6.88 -0.16
N LYS A 85 -10.43 -6.68 0.94
CA LYS A 85 -9.97 -7.77 1.82
C LYS A 85 -11.15 -8.56 2.40
N SER A 86 -12.25 -7.89 2.78
CA SER A 86 -13.44 -8.56 3.32
C SER A 86 -14.14 -9.47 2.30
N VAL A 87 -14.07 -9.12 0.99
CA VAL A 87 -14.70 -9.89 -0.09
C VAL A 87 -13.76 -10.98 -0.63
N PHE A 88 -12.53 -10.61 -0.96
CA PHE A 88 -11.59 -11.47 -1.68
C PHE A 88 -10.56 -12.16 -0.79
N GLN A 89 -10.53 -11.85 0.50
CA GLN A 89 -9.56 -12.38 1.49
C GLN A 89 -8.10 -12.13 1.13
N LYS A 90 -7.83 -11.15 0.25
CA LYS A 90 -6.51 -10.71 -0.20
C LYS A 90 -6.45 -9.19 -0.23
N PHE A 91 -5.25 -8.62 -0.06
CA PHE A 91 -5.06 -7.19 -0.22
C PHE A 91 -5.01 -6.80 -1.70
N LEU A 92 -5.40 -5.56 -1.95
CA LEU A 92 -5.47 -5.00 -3.28
C LEU A 92 -4.05 -4.74 -3.81
N ALA A 93 -3.55 -5.61 -4.68
CA ALA A 93 -2.38 -5.26 -5.48
C ALA A 93 -2.86 -4.30 -6.57
N LEU A 94 -2.47 -3.04 -6.51
CA LEU A 94 -2.95 -1.95 -7.37
C LEU A 94 -2.95 -2.28 -8.86
N PHE A 95 -1.96 -3.05 -9.32
CA PHE A 95 -1.85 -3.42 -10.73
C PHE A 95 -2.83 -4.52 -11.17
N SER A 96 -3.26 -5.37 -10.24
CA SER A 96 -4.35 -6.30 -10.51
C SER A 96 -5.71 -5.60 -10.62
N MET A 97 -5.84 -4.41 -10.02
CA MET A 97 -7.06 -3.60 -10.06
C MET A 97 -7.44 -3.17 -11.48
N LEU A 98 -6.46 -2.82 -12.31
CA LEU A 98 -6.73 -2.38 -13.69
C LEU A 98 -7.36 -3.48 -14.55
N GLY A 99 -7.04 -4.76 -14.26
CA GLY A 99 -7.65 -5.91 -14.94
C GLY A 99 -8.99 -6.35 -14.35
N VAL A 100 -9.24 -6.07 -13.07
CA VAL A 100 -10.42 -6.56 -12.33
C VAL A 100 -11.52 -5.50 -12.20
N ALA A 101 -11.24 -4.22 -12.51
CA ALA A 101 -12.22 -3.14 -12.39
C ALA A 101 -13.54 -3.44 -13.13
N GLY A 102 -13.49 -4.12 -14.28
CA GLY A 102 -14.69 -4.58 -15.00
C GLY A 102 -15.48 -5.66 -14.27
N GLN A 103 -14.79 -6.57 -13.60
CA GLN A 103 -15.40 -7.68 -12.87
C GLN A 103 -15.99 -7.24 -11.52
N ALA A 104 -15.51 -6.12 -10.95
CA ALA A 104 -16.03 -5.59 -9.68
C ALA A 104 -17.53 -5.24 -9.76
N PHE A 105 -18.04 -4.90 -10.95
CA PHE A 105 -19.45 -4.62 -11.14
C PHE A 105 -20.33 -5.87 -10.98
N ASP A 106 -19.82 -7.06 -11.28
CA ASP A 106 -20.54 -8.32 -11.15
C ASP A 106 -20.72 -8.73 -9.67
N PHE A 107 -19.90 -8.15 -8.78
CA PHE A 107 -19.91 -8.42 -7.34
C PHE A 107 -20.54 -7.29 -6.49
N MET A 108 -21.24 -6.33 -7.12
CA MET A 108 -21.78 -5.15 -6.41
C MET A 108 -22.67 -5.50 -5.22
N ASP A 109 -23.47 -6.55 -5.30
CA ASP A 109 -24.36 -6.98 -4.20
C ASP A 109 -23.56 -7.51 -3.01
N VAL A 110 -22.46 -8.25 -3.27
CA VAL A 110 -21.57 -8.76 -2.24
C VAL A 110 -20.79 -7.62 -1.60
N ILE A 111 -20.28 -6.69 -2.42
CA ILE A 111 -19.59 -5.49 -1.97
C ILE A 111 -20.53 -4.64 -1.09
N GLY A 112 -21.77 -4.42 -1.51
CA GLY A 112 -22.75 -3.64 -0.76
C GLY A 112 -23.05 -4.23 0.63
N LYS A 113 -23.21 -5.56 0.74
CA LYS A 113 -23.39 -6.25 2.02
C LYS A 113 -22.15 -6.13 2.92
N ASN A 114 -20.95 -6.25 2.35
CA ASN A 114 -19.71 -6.12 3.12
C ASN A 114 -19.48 -4.67 3.57
N ILE A 115 -19.80 -3.67 2.78
CA ILE A 115 -19.75 -2.26 3.20
C ILE A 115 -20.65 -2.05 4.43
N LEU A 116 -21.83 -2.61 4.47
CA LEU A 116 -22.75 -2.48 5.60
C LEU A 116 -22.18 -3.12 6.88
N LEU A 117 -21.52 -4.27 6.76
CA LEU A 117 -20.87 -4.96 7.88
C LEU A 117 -19.62 -4.22 8.39
N THR A 118 -18.90 -3.51 7.50
CA THR A 118 -17.65 -2.82 7.81
C THR A 118 -17.82 -1.32 8.09
N ILE A 119 -19.06 -0.82 8.08
CA ILE A 119 -19.37 0.61 8.14
C ILE A 119 -18.71 1.34 9.32
N GLY A 120 -18.57 0.69 10.46
CA GLY A 120 -17.91 1.26 11.65
C GLY A 120 -16.44 1.59 11.37
N GLY A 121 -15.70 0.67 10.75
CA GLY A 121 -14.31 0.87 10.34
C GLY A 121 -14.20 1.98 9.28
N LEU A 122 -15.10 1.96 8.29
CA LEU A 122 -15.11 2.96 7.23
C LEU A 122 -15.32 4.39 7.76
N VAL A 123 -16.23 4.57 8.71
CA VAL A 123 -16.48 5.87 9.35
C VAL A 123 -15.24 6.37 10.10
N LEU A 124 -14.52 5.49 10.80
CA LEU A 124 -13.28 5.84 11.49
C LEU A 124 -12.21 6.34 10.51
N LEU A 125 -12.08 5.75 9.33
CA LEU A 125 -11.11 6.16 8.32
C LEU A 125 -11.35 7.58 7.77
N TRP A 126 -12.56 8.15 7.94
CA TRP A 126 -12.86 9.53 7.52
C TRP A 126 -12.54 10.58 8.59
N LEU A 127 -12.10 10.21 9.79
CA LEU A 127 -11.76 11.17 10.85
C LEU A 127 -10.65 12.17 10.46
N PRO A 128 -9.58 11.81 9.72
CA PRO A 128 -8.59 12.79 9.26
C PRO A 128 -9.21 13.91 8.42
N MET A 129 -10.20 13.55 7.57
CA MET A 129 -10.92 14.55 6.76
C MET A 129 -11.74 15.52 7.61
N ILE A 130 -12.45 14.97 8.60
CA ILE A 130 -13.22 15.78 9.56
C ILE A 130 -12.28 16.70 10.34
N PHE A 131 -11.15 16.16 10.82
CA PHE A 131 -10.13 16.95 11.51
C PHE A 131 -9.55 18.06 10.64
N LEU A 132 -9.31 17.81 9.35
CA LEU A 132 -8.84 18.81 8.39
C LEU A 132 -9.82 20.00 8.29
N ILE A 133 -11.11 19.71 8.09
CA ILE A 133 -12.15 20.74 7.93
C ILE A 133 -12.30 21.58 9.21
N ILE A 134 -12.37 20.90 10.36
CA ILE A 134 -12.48 21.58 11.67
C ILE A 134 -11.20 22.36 11.99
N GLY A 135 -10.02 21.76 11.71
CA GLY A 135 -8.72 22.36 11.95
C GLY A 135 -8.49 23.64 11.12
N LYS A 136 -8.96 23.66 9.88
CA LYS A 136 -8.93 24.88 9.05
C LYS A 136 -9.87 25.95 9.61
N ARG A 137 -11.11 25.60 9.99
CA ARG A 137 -12.07 26.54 10.57
C ARG A 137 -11.57 27.17 11.88
N LYS A 138 -10.89 26.38 12.71
CA LYS A 138 -10.32 26.83 13.99
C LYS A 138 -8.91 27.43 13.87
N ASN A 139 -8.37 27.59 12.65
CA ASN A 139 -6.99 28.05 12.40
C ASN A 139 -5.91 27.23 13.15
N VAL A 140 -6.17 25.95 13.38
CA VAL A 140 -5.22 25.02 13.99
C VAL A 140 -4.22 24.52 12.93
N ILE A 141 -4.69 24.25 11.70
CA ILE A 141 -3.84 23.83 10.57
C ILE A 141 -3.49 25.07 9.75
N VAL A 142 -2.17 25.26 9.53
CA VAL A 142 -1.64 26.43 8.82
C VAL A 142 -1.25 26.06 7.41
N PHE A 143 -1.83 26.76 6.45
CA PHE A 143 -1.55 26.65 5.02
C PHE A 143 -0.64 27.78 4.56
N ARG A 144 0.53 27.93 5.20
CA ARG A 144 1.51 28.94 4.82
C ARG A 144 2.44 28.35 3.73
N PRO A 145 2.61 29.04 2.59
CA PRO A 145 3.56 28.58 1.56
C PRO A 145 4.98 28.58 2.12
N TYR A 146 5.69 27.46 1.86
CA TYR A 146 7.07 27.29 2.27
C TYR A 146 8.03 27.90 1.26
N SER A 147 9.15 28.43 1.77
CA SER A 147 10.28 28.77 0.93
C SER A 147 10.85 27.48 0.29
N TRP A 148 11.47 27.62 -0.89
CA TRP A 148 12.16 26.50 -1.55
C TRP A 148 13.14 25.80 -0.61
N LYS A 149 13.91 26.57 0.14
CA LYS A 149 14.90 26.03 1.11
C LYS A 149 14.22 25.22 2.25
N GLU A 150 13.07 25.67 2.74
CA GLU A 150 12.31 24.95 3.77
C GLU A 150 11.71 23.63 3.25
N SER A 151 11.18 23.65 2.02
CA SER A 151 10.67 22.44 1.38
C SER A 151 11.78 21.42 1.15
N LEU A 152 12.93 21.88 0.62
CA LEU A 152 14.09 21.02 0.37
C LEU A 152 14.63 20.38 1.66
N LYS A 153 14.71 21.13 2.78
CA LYS A 153 15.11 20.57 4.08
C LYS A 153 14.18 19.47 4.55
N ARG A 154 12.88 19.58 4.32
CA ARG A 154 11.89 18.57 4.72
C ARG A 154 11.95 17.33 3.82
N ILE A 155 12.17 17.53 2.53
CA ILE A 155 12.41 16.42 1.58
C ILE A 155 13.70 15.69 1.96
N ALA A 156 14.76 16.41 2.30
CA ALA A 156 16.01 15.82 2.79
C ALA A 156 15.79 15.02 4.07
N LEU A 157 15.02 15.56 5.03
CA LEU A 157 14.66 14.83 6.25
C LEU A 157 13.88 13.54 5.93
N ALA A 158 12.93 13.57 5.01
CA ALA A 158 12.21 12.37 4.59
C ALA A 158 13.16 11.36 3.93
N ALA A 159 14.11 11.82 3.11
CA ALA A 159 15.12 10.96 2.50
C ALA A 159 16.06 10.34 3.55
N GLU A 160 16.49 11.11 4.56
CA GLU A 160 17.30 10.60 5.67
C GLU A 160 16.54 9.51 6.46
N MET A 161 15.25 9.73 6.73
CA MET A 161 14.41 8.72 7.38
C MET A 161 14.28 7.46 6.54
N TYR A 162 14.13 7.60 5.22
CA TYR A 162 14.09 6.47 4.30
C TYR A 162 15.40 5.68 4.29
N LEU A 163 16.54 6.38 4.19
CA LEU A 163 17.86 5.75 4.25
C LEU A 163 18.09 5.04 5.58
N ALA A 164 17.67 5.64 6.69
CA ALA A 164 17.74 4.99 8.01
C ALA A 164 16.90 3.70 8.05
N ALA A 165 15.68 3.71 7.47
CA ALA A 165 14.84 2.52 7.36
C ALA A 165 15.53 1.40 6.60
N ILE A 166 16.07 1.72 5.41
CA ILE A 166 16.78 0.77 4.56
C ILE A 166 18.02 0.20 5.24
N LEU A 167 18.80 1.04 5.94
CA LEU A 167 19.97 0.59 6.71
C LEU A 167 19.57 -0.36 7.85
N ILE A 168 18.51 -0.04 8.59
CA ILE A 168 18.00 -0.92 9.65
C ILE A 168 17.57 -2.26 9.07
N LEU A 169 16.79 -2.25 7.96
CA LEU A 169 16.37 -3.48 7.27
C LEU A 169 17.56 -4.28 6.75
N GLY A 170 18.57 -3.61 6.18
CA GLY A 170 19.79 -4.26 5.70
C GLY A 170 20.65 -4.90 6.79
N CYS A 171 20.53 -4.43 8.03
CA CYS A 171 21.20 -5.02 9.20
C CYS A 171 20.41 -6.19 9.83
N MET A 172 19.16 -6.42 9.41
CA MET A 172 18.34 -7.53 9.91
C MET A 172 18.71 -8.85 9.23
N SER A 173 18.22 -9.96 9.78
CA SER A 173 18.40 -11.29 9.19
C SER A 173 17.90 -11.33 7.74
N GLN A 174 18.62 -12.04 6.88
CA GLN A 174 18.28 -12.31 5.47
C GLN A 174 17.63 -13.70 5.30
N ASP A 175 17.19 -14.33 6.38
CA ASP A 175 16.48 -15.60 6.32
C ASP A 175 15.17 -15.47 5.55
N PRO A 176 14.67 -16.56 4.94
CA PRO A 176 13.37 -16.59 4.30
C PRO A 176 12.26 -16.08 5.24
N TYR A 177 11.37 -15.24 4.73
CA TYR A 177 10.30 -14.57 5.49
C TYR A 177 10.78 -13.59 6.59
N SER A 178 12.06 -13.21 6.62
CA SER A 178 12.52 -12.11 7.46
C SER A 178 11.98 -10.76 6.96
N LEU A 179 12.03 -9.73 7.81
CA LEU A 179 11.61 -8.38 7.38
C LEU A 179 12.41 -7.87 6.18
N ASN A 180 13.70 -8.23 6.08
CA ASN A 180 14.54 -7.91 4.93
C ASN A 180 14.00 -8.59 3.67
N ASP A 181 13.78 -9.90 3.72
CA ASP A 181 13.30 -10.71 2.60
C ASP A 181 11.91 -10.24 2.11
N ILE A 182 10.98 -9.99 3.05
CA ILE A 182 9.64 -9.48 2.72
C ILE A 182 9.71 -8.13 2.01
N TYR A 183 10.60 -7.23 2.44
CA TYR A 183 10.70 -5.89 1.88
C TYR A 183 11.33 -5.89 0.47
N TYR A 184 12.43 -6.63 0.27
CA TYR A 184 13.18 -6.61 -0.98
C TYR A 184 12.67 -7.57 -2.05
N HIS A 185 12.11 -8.71 -1.66
CA HIS A 185 11.65 -9.74 -2.59
C HIS A 185 10.13 -9.82 -2.73
N ASN A 186 9.39 -9.01 -1.97
CA ASN A 186 7.91 -8.93 -2.01
C ASN A 186 7.23 -10.31 -2.01
N VAL A 187 7.69 -11.19 -1.12
CA VAL A 187 7.33 -12.62 -1.04
C VAL A 187 5.83 -12.84 -0.97
N SER A 188 5.10 -11.94 -0.30
CA SER A 188 3.65 -11.98 -0.20
C SER A 188 3.10 -10.60 0.12
N THR A 189 2.13 -10.13 -0.66
CA THR A 189 1.45 -8.85 -0.43
C THR A 189 0.82 -8.78 0.97
N ASP A 190 0.25 -9.89 1.46
CA ASP A 190 -0.37 -9.96 2.78
C ASP A 190 0.66 -9.73 3.90
N LEU A 191 1.83 -10.37 3.81
CA LEU A 191 2.92 -10.16 4.76
C LEU A 191 3.51 -8.75 4.66
N THR A 192 3.66 -8.22 3.45
CA THR A 192 4.19 -6.87 3.26
C THR A 192 3.26 -5.82 3.86
N VAL A 193 1.95 -5.96 3.69
CA VAL A 193 0.95 -5.08 4.33
C VAL A 193 1.00 -5.18 5.85
N GLU A 194 1.09 -6.40 6.41
CA GLU A 194 1.16 -6.62 7.85
C GLU A 194 2.42 -6.01 8.48
N GLN A 195 3.57 -6.11 7.81
CA GLN A 195 4.85 -5.70 8.36
C GLN A 195 5.21 -4.24 8.08
N PHE A 196 4.82 -3.71 6.92
CA PHE A 196 5.23 -2.39 6.44
C PHE A 196 4.08 -1.41 6.18
N GLY A 197 2.84 -1.89 6.21
CA GLY A 197 1.64 -1.09 5.95
C GLY A 197 1.24 -1.03 4.48
N VAL A 198 0.02 -0.54 4.26
CA VAL A 198 -0.63 -0.50 2.95
C VAL A 198 0.11 0.45 1.99
N LEU A 199 0.49 1.64 2.47
CA LEU A 199 1.16 2.64 1.62
C LEU A 199 2.57 2.23 1.20
N THR A 200 3.31 1.54 2.07
CA THR A 200 4.65 1.02 1.74
C THR A 200 4.54 -0.12 0.73
N THR A 201 3.57 -1.01 0.91
CA THR A 201 3.29 -2.10 -0.04
C THR A 201 2.93 -1.55 -1.42
N LEU A 202 2.15 -0.47 -1.48
CA LEU A 202 1.87 0.25 -2.72
C LEU A 202 3.14 0.79 -3.38
N GLN A 203 4.03 1.40 -2.58
CA GLN A 203 5.29 1.95 -3.08
C GLN A 203 6.20 0.85 -3.65
N THR A 204 6.36 -0.28 -2.96
CA THR A 204 7.17 -1.42 -3.45
C THR A 204 6.57 -2.04 -4.71
N ALA A 205 5.25 -2.21 -4.78
CA ALA A 205 4.58 -2.73 -5.97
C ALA A 205 4.76 -1.83 -7.21
N VAL A 206 4.72 -0.50 -7.03
CA VAL A 206 4.99 0.47 -8.11
C VAL A 206 6.44 0.39 -8.58
N ALA A 207 7.39 0.22 -7.67
CA ALA A 207 8.81 0.07 -8.00
C ALA A 207 9.06 -1.20 -8.81
N ASP A 208 8.53 -2.34 -8.37
CA ASP A 208 8.65 -3.64 -9.06
C ASP A 208 8.07 -3.60 -10.50
N ASP A 209 6.96 -2.90 -10.69
CA ASP A 209 6.33 -2.77 -12.02
C ASP A 209 7.13 -1.85 -12.94
N ALA A 210 7.78 -0.83 -12.39
CA ALA A 210 8.67 0.05 -13.14
C ALA A 210 9.92 -0.69 -13.61
N ASP A 211 10.51 -1.54 -12.78
CA ASP A 211 11.69 -2.34 -13.12
C ASP A 211 11.36 -3.38 -14.19
N LYS A 212 10.25 -4.10 -14.07
CA LYS A 212 9.75 -5.05 -15.09
C LYS A 212 9.50 -4.41 -16.45
N LYS A 213 9.08 -3.13 -16.47
CA LYS A 213 8.90 -2.38 -17.73
C LYS A 213 10.22 -1.93 -18.35
N ASN A 214 11.24 -1.65 -17.54
CA ASN A 214 12.57 -1.30 -18.01
C ASN A 214 13.27 -2.52 -18.61
N ASP A 215 13.23 -3.66 -17.94
CA ASP A 215 13.80 -4.93 -18.44
C ASP A 215 13.20 -5.33 -19.80
N LYS A 216 11.88 -5.12 -20.00
CA LYS A 216 11.24 -5.38 -21.30
C LYS A 216 11.70 -4.42 -22.40
N LYS A 217 12.02 -3.16 -22.11
CA LYS A 217 12.54 -2.21 -23.10
C LYS A 217 13.97 -2.51 -23.51
N ASP A 218 14.79 -3.02 -22.59
CA ASP A 218 16.17 -3.42 -22.89
C ASP A 218 16.22 -4.77 -23.63
N ALA A 219 15.21 -5.62 -23.49
CA ALA A 219 15.06 -6.89 -24.23
C ALA A 219 14.58 -6.68 -25.68
N ASP A 220 13.81 -5.64 -25.96
CA ASP A 220 13.29 -5.32 -27.31
C ASP A 220 14.41 -4.76 -28.26
N GLY A 221 15.60 -4.49 -27.72
CA GLY A 221 16.78 -4.06 -28.48
C GLY A 221 17.71 -5.20 -28.91
N LYS A 222 17.46 -6.46 -28.53
CA LYS A 222 18.18 -7.63 -28.97
C LYS A 222 17.24 -8.62 -29.59
N ASP A 223 17.22 -8.62 -30.92
CA ASP A 223 16.60 -9.64 -31.76
C ASP A 223 17.18 -11.03 -31.41
N SER A 224 16.47 -11.77 -30.58
CA SER A 224 16.67 -13.20 -30.42
C SER A 224 15.28 -13.80 -30.16
N GLY A 225 14.78 -14.50 -31.19
CA GLY A 225 13.49 -15.16 -31.22
C GLY A 225 13.26 -16.03 -29.97
N ILE A 226 12.53 -15.49 -29.03
CA ILE A 226 11.97 -16.23 -27.92
C ILE A 226 10.47 -16.34 -28.21
N ASP A 227 10.08 -17.57 -28.46
CA ASP A 227 8.71 -18.05 -28.64
C ASP A 227 7.83 -17.55 -27.48
N THR A 228 6.92 -16.60 -27.79
CA THR A 228 5.92 -16.05 -26.85
C THR A 228 4.66 -16.91 -26.85
N SER A 229 4.82 -18.23 -26.73
CA SER A 229 3.68 -19.05 -26.35
C SER A 229 3.39 -18.84 -24.85
N PRO A 230 2.10 -18.77 -24.43
CA PRO A 230 1.78 -18.71 -23.01
C PRO A 230 2.41 -19.92 -22.35
N ASN A 231 3.08 -19.69 -21.24
CA ASN A 231 3.76 -20.68 -20.43
C ASN A 231 2.70 -21.67 -19.87
N THR A 232 2.16 -22.51 -20.76
CA THR A 232 1.48 -23.73 -20.36
C THR A 232 2.62 -24.59 -19.81
N MET A 233 2.68 -24.69 -18.48
CA MET A 233 3.50 -25.69 -17.80
C MET A 233 3.07 -27.02 -18.39
N ASP A 234 3.83 -27.53 -19.35
CA ASP A 234 3.60 -28.86 -19.95
C ASP A 234 4.00 -29.86 -18.86
N ILE A 235 3.06 -30.12 -17.95
CA ILE A 235 3.24 -31.10 -16.88
C ILE A 235 3.13 -32.45 -17.59
N ASP A 236 4.24 -33.14 -17.75
CA ASP A 236 4.29 -34.51 -18.22
C ASP A 236 3.59 -35.44 -17.21
N PHE A 237 2.23 -35.45 -17.30
CA PHE A 237 1.41 -36.33 -16.49
C PHE A 237 1.71 -37.80 -16.71
N ALA A 238 2.18 -38.20 -17.90
CA ALA A 238 2.55 -39.57 -18.21
C ALA A 238 3.81 -39.99 -17.45
N GLY A 239 4.80 -39.09 -17.35
CA GLY A 239 6.04 -39.36 -16.57
C GLY A 239 5.76 -39.38 -15.06
N ILE A 240 4.86 -38.56 -14.57
CA ILE A 240 4.48 -38.56 -13.15
C ILE A 240 3.68 -39.81 -12.78
N LEU A 241 2.78 -40.29 -13.63
CA LEU A 241 2.03 -41.55 -13.44
C LEU A 241 2.94 -42.75 -13.45
N ALA A 242 3.98 -42.79 -14.31
CA ALA A 242 4.93 -43.89 -14.36
C ALA A 242 5.85 -43.95 -13.13
N ALA A 243 6.10 -42.80 -12.49
CA ALA A 243 6.97 -42.68 -11.32
C ALA A 243 6.26 -42.96 -9.98
N SER A 244 4.92 -42.92 -9.92
CA SER A 244 4.14 -43.10 -8.69
C SER A 244 2.99 -44.08 -8.88
N PRO A 245 3.17 -45.38 -8.59
CA PRO A 245 2.14 -46.40 -8.74
C PRO A 245 1.12 -46.37 -7.58
N ASN A 246 0.52 -45.21 -7.29
CA ASN A 246 -0.45 -45.09 -6.23
C ASN A 246 -1.85 -44.92 -6.83
N ASP A 247 -2.80 -45.78 -6.50
CA ASP A 247 -4.18 -45.80 -7.00
C ASP A 247 -4.91 -44.45 -6.89
N SER A 248 -4.54 -43.65 -5.90
CA SER A 248 -5.12 -42.30 -5.68
C SER A 248 -4.78 -41.34 -6.82
N VAL A 249 -3.62 -41.43 -7.44
CA VAL A 249 -3.18 -40.56 -8.55
C VAL A 249 -3.92 -40.90 -9.83
N THR A 250 -4.18 -42.17 -10.03
CA THR A 250 -4.92 -42.68 -11.20
C THR A 250 -6.41 -42.23 -11.15
N GLN A 251 -7.02 -42.22 -9.97
CA GLN A 251 -8.39 -41.75 -9.77
C GLN A 251 -8.50 -40.24 -10.01
N LEU A 252 -7.53 -39.44 -9.55
CA LEU A 252 -7.50 -38.01 -9.80
C LEU A 252 -7.37 -37.67 -11.28
N THR A 253 -6.55 -38.43 -12.02
CA THR A 253 -6.38 -38.19 -13.45
C THR A 253 -7.65 -38.49 -14.25
N GLN A 254 -8.42 -39.54 -13.87
CA GLN A 254 -9.71 -39.84 -14.48
C GLN A 254 -10.76 -38.76 -14.22
N TYR A 255 -10.70 -38.09 -13.05
CA TYR A 255 -11.63 -37.03 -12.71
C TYR A 255 -11.42 -35.75 -13.51
N PHE A 256 -10.18 -35.45 -13.92
CA PHE A 256 -9.85 -34.28 -14.75
C PHE A 256 -9.90 -34.53 -16.27
N GLN A 257 -10.11 -35.76 -16.70
CA GLN A 257 -10.27 -36.11 -18.13
C GLN A 257 -11.73 -36.35 -18.53
N ALA A 258 -12.68 -36.32 -17.58
CA ALA A 258 -14.12 -36.40 -17.80
C ALA A 258 -14.75 -35.00 -17.86
#